data_4bb1d752e0f6c123e535586958f52a07
#
_entry.id   4bb1d752e0f6c123e535586958f52a07
#
_cell.length_a   1.000
_cell.length_b   1.000
_cell.length_c   1.000
_cell.angle_alpha   90.00
_cell.angle_beta   90.00
_cell.angle_gamma   90.00
#
_symmetry.space_group_name_H-M   'P 1'
#
loop_
_entity.id
_entity.type
_entity.pdbx_description
1 polymer ?
#
loop_
_entity_poly.entity_id
_entity_poly.type
_entity_poly.pdbx_seq_one_letter_code
_entity_poly.pdbx_strand_id
1 'polypeptide(L)'
;MSPRTDTPPERHLPRWPITVGAAAFVLVVVIAGYTGGLLFTGGEPTEEPEMTVASGILVEPPGAPEAEPSAEPSEEPSAEPTHPAGLDPETVYVLQNVHGGRVMDVAQAATGNGAPVHLWDRHDGDNQQWRFVPVEGGFYEIEAIGANKLLEIPTGPDAGPGASLLTRTGQPNQQWSLVEVGAGVVRIVNRATGQALEGQGGAPDNGTLVTQAADGGHAHQQWRLLPLG
;
A
#
# COMPACT_ATOMS: atom_id res chain seq x y z
N MET A 1 -1.82 72.96 -26.52
CA MET A 1 -2.28 71.58 -26.82
C MET A 1 -1.49 70.68 -25.86
N SER A 2 -2.05 70.39 -24.66
CA SER A 2 -1.38 69.63 -23.62
C SER A 2 -1.82 68.17 -23.66
N PRO A 3 -0.97 67.18 -23.56
CA PRO A 3 -1.37 65.78 -23.56
C PRO A 3 -2.01 65.37 -22.23
N ARG A 4 -3.20 64.78 -22.30
CA ARG A 4 -3.86 64.10 -21.18
C ARG A 4 -3.14 62.77 -20.90
N THR A 5 -2.67 62.60 -19.71
CA THR A 5 -2.22 61.33 -19.18
C THR A 5 -3.43 60.58 -18.62
N ASP A 6 -3.87 59.54 -19.31
CA ASP A 6 -4.89 58.60 -18.83
C ASP A 6 -4.21 57.64 -17.86
N THR A 7 -4.55 57.74 -16.58
CA THR A 7 -4.16 56.77 -15.54
C THR A 7 -5.21 55.66 -15.52
N PRO A 8 -4.82 54.38 -15.62
CA PRO A 8 -5.79 53.29 -15.54
C PRO A 8 -6.34 53.13 -14.11
N PRO A 9 -7.61 52.66 -13.94
CA PRO A 9 -8.26 52.55 -12.66
C PRO A 9 -7.60 51.41 -11.83
N GLU A 10 -7.26 51.75 -10.58
CA GLU A 10 -6.81 50.79 -9.58
C GLU A 10 -7.92 49.78 -9.26
N ARG A 11 -7.64 48.51 -9.46
CA ARG A 11 -8.52 47.40 -9.05
C ARG A 11 -8.40 47.20 -7.55
N HIS A 12 -9.39 47.63 -6.80
CA HIS A 12 -9.54 47.30 -5.40
C HIS A 12 -9.89 45.82 -5.25
N LEU A 13 -8.95 45.03 -4.74
CA LEU A 13 -9.20 43.66 -4.27
C LEU A 13 -9.99 43.72 -2.96
N PRO A 14 -11.04 42.92 -2.77
CA PRO A 14 -11.77 42.86 -1.51
C PRO A 14 -10.88 42.28 -0.41
N ARG A 15 -10.73 43.04 0.68
CA ARG A 15 -10.06 42.57 1.91
C ARG A 15 -11.04 41.68 2.67
N TRP A 16 -10.78 40.38 2.65
CA TRP A 16 -11.48 39.43 3.54
C TRP A 16 -10.87 39.51 4.96
N PRO A 17 -11.69 39.58 6.00
CA PRO A 17 -11.18 39.54 7.36
C PRO A 17 -10.66 38.12 7.67
N ILE A 18 -9.38 38.04 8.04
CA ILE A 18 -8.78 36.79 8.57
C ILE A 18 -9.29 36.67 10.01
N THR A 19 -10.30 35.85 10.21
CA THR A 19 -10.67 35.39 11.54
C THR A 19 -9.74 34.25 11.92
N VAL A 20 -8.74 34.54 12.76
CA VAL A 20 -7.90 33.54 13.41
C VAL A 20 -8.73 32.84 14.46
N GLY A 21 -9.30 31.70 14.11
CA GLY A 21 -9.93 30.79 15.07
C GLY A 21 -8.87 29.92 15.72
N ALA A 22 -8.49 30.25 16.96
CA ALA A 22 -7.66 29.37 17.78
C ALA A 22 -8.49 28.18 18.25
N ALA A 23 -8.35 27.05 17.61
CA ALA A 23 -8.88 25.78 18.10
C ALA A 23 -7.88 25.20 19.10
N ALA A 24 -8.19 25.31 20.38
CA ALA A 24 -7.46 24.62 21.45
C ALA A 24 -7.77 23.14 21.39
N PHE A 25 -6.82 22.32 20.98
CA PHE A 25 -6.90 20.87 21.13
C PHE A 25 -6.59 20.51 22.58
N VAL A 26 -7.61 20.06 23.30
CA VAL A 26 -7.46 19.42 24.62
C VAL A 26 -7.06 17.96 24.37
N LEU A 27 -5.79 17.67 24.64
CA LEU A 27 -5.26 16.30 24.60
C LEU A 27 -5.59 15.63 25.95
N VAL A 28 -6.62 14.77 25.97
CA VAL A 28 -6.92 13.93 27.14
C VAL A 28 -6.08 12.65 27.01
N VAL A 29 -4.98 12.59 27.77
CA VAL A 29 -4.22 11.35 27.95
C VAL A 29 -4.85 10.58 29.09
N VAL A 30 -5.55 9.50 28.78
CA VAL A 30 -6.00 8.51 29.76
C VAL A 30 -4.89 7.49 29.99
N ILE A 31 -4.14 7.66 31.07
CA ILE A 31 -3.19 6.66 31.55
C ILE A 31 -3.98 5.70 32.46
N ALA A 32 -4.36 4.56 31.93
CA ALA A 32 -4.88 3.44 32.74
C ALA A 32 -3.68 2.70 33.33
N GLY A 33 -3.36 2.99 34.59
CA GLY A 33 -2.40 2.24 35.37
C GLY A 33 -2.97 0.87 35.77
N TYR A 34 -2.36 -0.19 35.32
CA TYR A 34 -2.57 -1.55 35.87
C TYR A 34 -1.51 -1.82 36.91
N THR A 35 -1.85 -1.63 38.20
CA THR A 35 -1.16 -2.23 39.34
C THR A 35 -1.95 -3.44 39.78
N GLY A 36 -1.58 -4.61 39.29
CA GLY A 36 -2.05 -5.91 39.79
C GLY A 36 -0.94 -6.57 40.57
N GLY A 37 -1.06 -6.54 41.91
CA GLY A 37 -0.11 -7.15 42.81
C GLY A 37 -0.14 -8.69 42.74
N LEU A 38 1.06 -9.27 42.75
CA LEU A 38 1.28 -10.70 42.98
C LEU A 38 1.59 -10.93 44.45
N LEU A 39 0.68 -11.58 45.14
CA LEU A 39 0.95 -12.32 46.34
C LEU A 39 0.37 -13.73 46.15
N PHE A 40 1.21 -14.70 45.92
CA PHE A 40 0.91 -16.10 46.29
C PHE A 40 2.18 -16.78 46.77
N THR A 41 2.10 -17.14 48.03
CA THR A 41 3.03 -17.94 48.83
C THR A 41 2.85 -19.43 48.55
N GLY A 42 3.95 -20.16 48.53
CA GLY A 42 4.10 -21.49 49.13
C GLY A 42 3.44 -22.66 48.39
N GLY A 43 4.23 -23.61 48.02
CA GLY A 43 3.84 -24.96 47.64
C GLY A 43 5.09 -25.78 47.32
N GLU A 44 5.35 -26.79 48.17
CA GLU A 44 6.51 -27.63 48.29
C GLU A 44 6.84 -28.55 47.11
N PRO A 45 8.03 -29.18 47.08
CA PRO A 45 8.59 -29.88 45.93
C PRO A 45 7.98 -31.28 45.77
N THR A 46 7.61 -31.62 44.58
CA THR A 46 7.19 -32.97 44.23
C THR A 46 8.35 -33.74 43.66
N GLU A 47 8.57 -34.89 44.24
CA GLU A 47 9.60 -35.88 44.06
C GLU A 47 9.84 -36.29 42.59
N GLU A 48 11.12 -36.49 42.28
CA GLU A 48 11.56 -37.19 41.07
C GLU A 48 11.24 -38.70 41.18
N PRO A 49 10.72 -39.35 40.15
CA PRO A 49 10.70 -40.81 40.14
C PRO A 49 12.07 -41.38 39.79
N GLU A 50 12.66 -42.09 40.72
CA GLU A 50 13.83 -42.93 40.50
C GLU A 50 13.56 -43.96 39.40
N MET A 51 14.36 -43.94 38.35
CA MET A 51 14.41 -45.01 37.37
C MET A 51 15.23 -46.18 37.88
N THR A 52 14.54 -47.24 38.28
CA THR A 52 15.13 -48.53 38.59
C THR A 52 15.70 -49.16 37.31
N VAL A 53 17.02 -49.30 37.26
CA VAL A 53 17.71 -50.02 36.20
C VAL A 53 17.50 -51.50 36.42
N ALA A 54 16.67 -52.17 35.65
CA ALA A 54 16.62 -53.63 35.60
C ALA A 54 17.71 -54.16 34.66
N SER A 55 18.61 -54.89 35.23
CA SER A 55 19.75 -55.57 34.59
C SER A 55 19.24 -56.71 33.69
N GLY A 56 19.79 -56.79 32.49
CA GLY A 56 20.06 -58.04 31.81
C GLY A 56 18.95 -58.58 30.88
N ILE A 57 19.23 -58.53 29.60
CA ILE A 57 19.33 -59.72 28.71
C ILE A 57 19.93 -59.17 27.39
N LEU A 58 21.16 -59.73 27.12
CA LEU A 58 21.81 -59.52 25.82
C LEU A 58 21.11 -60.44 24.80
N VAL A 59 20.30 -59.82 23.92
CA VAL A 59 19.77 -60.51 22.75
C VAL A 59 20.53 -60.00 21.53
N GLU A 60 21.21 -60.91 20.88
CA GLU A 60 21.95 -60.70 19.63
C GLU A 60 20.98 -60.21 18.54
N PRO A 61 21.28 -59.13 17.79
CA PRO A 61 20.38 -58.67 16.78
C PRO A 61 20.42 -59.59 15.54
N PRO A 62 19.29 -59.95 14.97
CA PRO A 62 19.22 -60.60 13.64
C PRO A 62 19.65 -59.59 12.57
N GLY A 63 20.30 -60.12 11.53
CA GLY A 63 20.99 -59.44 10.44
C GLY A 63 20.35 -58.18 9.89
N ALA A 64 21.25 -57.25 9.55
CA ALA A 64 20.90 -56.00 8.89
C ALA A 64 20.04 -56.25 7.65
N PRO A 65 18.91 -55.52 7.48
CA PRO A 65 18.28 -55.43 6.19
C PRO A 65 19.14 -54.62 5.24
N GLU A 66 19.30 -55.21 4.06
CA GLU A 66 19.89 -54.60 2.86
C GLU A 66 19.37 -53.17 2.64
N ALA A 67 20.29 -52.23 2.45
CA ALA A 67 19.98 -50.84 2.26
C ALA A 67 19.09 -50.71 0.97
N GLU A 68 17.84 -50.33 1.16
CA GLU A 68 17.01 -49.87 0.08
C GLU A 68 17.63 -48.58 -0.55
N PRO A 69 17.59 -48.43 -1.88
CA PRO A 69 18.14 -47.25 -2.51
C PRO A 69 17.44 -46.01 -1.97
N SER A 70 18.24 -45.12 -1.41
CA SER A 70 17.80 -43.77 -1.00
C SER A 70 17.07 -43.13 -2.17
N ALA A 71 15.76 -42.96 -2.03
CA ALA A 71 14.98 -42.14 -2.97
C ALA A 71 15.59 -40.75 -2.96
N GLU A 72 16.05 -40.32 -4.12
CA GLU A 72 16.43 -38.92 -4.37
C GLU A 72 15.27 -38.03 -3.91
N PRO A 73 15.54 -36.92 -3.18
CA PRO A 73 14.48 -35.97 -2.85
C PRO A 73 13.89 -35.47 -4.17
N SER A 74 12.65 -35.89 -4.44
CA SER A 74 11.85 -35.28 -5.49
C SER A 74 11.80 -33.80 -5.20
N GLU A 75 12.44 -32.97 -6.00
CA GLU A 75 12.27 -31.53 -5.96
C GLU A 75 10.79 -31.25 -6.20
N GLU A 76 10.06 -30.89 -5.12
CA GLU A 76 8.72 -30.38 -5.26
C GLU A 76 8.82 -29.16 -6.19
N PRO A 77 7.96 -29.05 -7.23
CA PRO A 77 7.97 -27.86 -8.08
C PRO A 77 7.78 -26.64 -7.19
N SER A 78 8.77 -25.78 -7.19
CA SER A 78 8.70 -24.49 -6.48
C SER A 78 7.46 -23.78 -7.01
N ALA A 79 6.42 -23.68 -6.18
CA ALA A 79 5.21 -22.96 -6.55
C ALA A 79 5.61 -21.53 -6.91
N GLU A 80 5.31 -21.10 -8.12
CA GLU A 80 5.49 -19.71 -8.52
C GLU A 80 4.76 -18.80 -7.52
N PRO A 81 5.34 -17.64 -7.14
CA PRO A 81 4.72 -16.77 -6.16
C PRO A 81 3.35 -16.32 -6.67
N THR A 82 2.30 -16.68 -5.95
CA THR A 82 0.93 -16.29 -6.29
C THR A 82 0.73 -14.82 -5.90
N HIS A 83 0.56 -13.95 -6.90
CA HIS A 83 0.29 -12.54 -6.68
C HIS A 83 -1.19 -12.29 -6.34
N PRO A 84 -1.52 -11.27 -5.52
CA PRO A 84 -2.90 -10.95 -5.15
C PRO A 84 -3.79 -10.67 -6.36
N ALA A 85 -5.05 -11.08 -6.27
CA ALA A 85 -6.08 -10.85 -7.30
C ALA A 85 -5.74 -11.37 -8.71
N GLY A 86 -4.84 -12.36 -8.80
CA GLY A 86 -4.40 -12.90 -10.09
C GLY A 86 -3.54 -11.92 -10.90
N LEU A 87 -2.88 -10.97 -10.23
CA LEU A 87 -1.94 -10.05 -10.86
C LEU A 87 -0.81 -10.83 -11.53
N ASP A 88 -0.48 -10.46 -12.76
CA ASP A 88 0.70 -10.87 -13.48
C ASP A 88 1.64 -9.66 -13.63
N PRO A 89 2.84 -9.65 -13.03
CA PRO A 89 3.78 -8.54 -13.12
C PRO A 89 4.28 -8.20 -14.51
N GLU A 90 4.19 -9.13 -15.46
CA GLU A 90 4.58 -8.91 -16.86
C GLU A 90 3.46 -8.21 -17.66
N THR A 91 2.25 -8.17 -17.11
CA THR A 91 1.09 -7.57 -17.76
C THR A 91 0.95 -6.08 -17.42
N VAL A 92 0.51 -5.30 -18.41
CA VAL A 92 0.13 -3.89 -18.23
C VAL A 92 -1.36 -3.82 -17.90
N TYR A 93 -1.72 -2.92 -17.00
CA TYR A 93 -3.10 -2.78 -16.50
C TYR A 93 -3.62 -1.37 -16.65
N VAL A 94 -4.93 -1.26 -16.79
CA VAL A 94 -5.70 -0.05 -16.48
C VAL A 94 -6.31 -0.23 -15.09
N LEU A 95 -6.15 0.76 -14.21
CA LEU A 95 -6.64 0.73 -12.83
C LEU A 95 -7.97 1.47 -12.74
N GLN A 96 -9.08 0.72 -12.70
CA GLN A 96 -10.42 1.29 -12.66
C GLN A 96 -10.92 1.42 -11.22
N ASN A 97 -11.26 2.64 -10.81
CA ASN A 97 -11.91 2.86 -9.52
C ASN A 97 -13.31 2.24 -9.52
N VAL A 98 -13.63 1.45 -8.48
CA VAL A 98 -14.92 0.75 -8.38
C VAL A 98 -16.06 1.73 -8.21
N HIS A 99 -15.82 2.86 -7.52
CA HIS A 99 -16.79 3.93 -7.38
C HIS A 99 -16.72 4.89 -8.58
N GLY A 100 -17.72 4.85 -9.43
CA GLY A 100 -17.81 5.74 -10.60
C GLY A 100 -17.18 5.21 -11.88
N GLY A 101 -16.35 4.14 -11.82
CA GLY A 101 -15.84 3.44 -13.01
C GLY A 101 -14.78 4.18 -13.82
N ARG A 102 -14.30 5.34 -13.35
CA ARG A 102 -13.17 6.07 -13.97
C ARG A 102 -11.86 5.37 -13.67
N VAL A 103 -10.85 5.69 -14.48
CA VAL A 103 -9.54 5.05 -14.37
C VAL A 103 -8.49 6.02 -13.85
N MET A 104 -7.44 5.47 -13.29
CA MET A 104 -6.26 6.21 -12.85
C MET A 104 -5.51 6.73 -14.07
N ASP A 105 -5.26 8.03 -14.11
CA ASP A 105 -4.75 8.77 -15.26
C ASP A 105 -3.68 9.77 -14.82
N VAL A 106 -2.58 9.83 -15.57
CA VAL A 106 -1.57 10.89 -15.40
C VAL A 106 -2.05 12.12 -16.13
N ALA A 107 -2.34 13.18 -15.39
CA ALA A 107 -2.91 14.40 -15.92
C ALA A 107 -2.13 14.95 -17.12
N GLN A 108 -2.84 15.24 -18.22
CA GLN A 108 -2.27 15.79 -19.45
C GLN A 108 -1.16 14.92 -20.08
N ALA A 109 -1.11 13.63 -19.77
CA ALA A 109 -0.04 12.73 -20.17
C ALA A 109 1.38 13.27 -19.83
N ALA A 110 1.49 13.98 -18.70
CA ALA A 110 2.73 14.59 -18.26
C ALA A 110 3.75 13.51 -17.85
N THR A 111 5.01 13.69 -18.25
CA THR A 111 6.09 12.72 -18.01
C THR A 111 7.12 13.19 -16.98
N GLY A 112 6.95 14.40 -16.43
CA GLY A 112 7.85 15.01 -15.46
C GLY A 112 7.67 14.47 -14.04
N ASN A 113 8.66 14.70 -13.18
CA ASN A 113 8.50 14.51 -11.74
C ASN A 113 7.44 15.48 -11.20
N GLY A 114 6.59 15.00 -10.28
CA GLY A 114 5.48 15.78 -9.75
C GLY A 114 4.24 15.79 -10.65
N ALA A 115 4.22 15.07 -11.79
CA ALA A 115 3.03 14.94 -12.62
C ALA A 115 1.86 14.40 -11.78
N PRO A 116 0.75 15.15 -11.65
CA PRO A 116 -0.36 14.73 -10.79
C PRO A 116 -1.13 13.57 -11.41
N VAL A 117 -1.70 12.73 -10.53
CA VAL A 117 -2.55 11.60 -10.90
C VAL A 117 -3.98 11.90 -10.49
N HIS A 118 -4.92 11.64 -11.38
CA HIS A 118 -6.34 11.89 -11.19
C HIS A 118 -7.21 10.76 -11.74
N LEU A 119 -8.49 10.83 -11.52
CA LEU A 119 -9.50 9.98 -12.16
C LEU A 119 -9.92 10.60 -13.49
N TRP A 120 -10.02 9.78 -14.53
CA TRP A 120 -10.48 10.22 -15.86
C TRP A 120 -11.28 9.13 -16.57
N ASP A 121 -12.06 9.52 -17.58
CA ASP A 121 -12.71 8.57 -18.47
C ASP A 121 -11.68 7.73 -19.21
N ARG A 122 -11.94 6.42 -19.33
CA ARG A 122 -11.04 5.49 -19.99
C ARG A 122 -10.90 5.81 -21.49
N HIS A 123 -9.67 5.91 -21.97
CA HIS A 123 -9.34 6.08 -23.40
C HIS A 123 -8.13 5.23 -23.83
N ASP A 124 -7.59 4.40 -22.94
CA ASP A 124 -6.50 3.44 -23.17
C ASP A 124 -5.16 4.07 -23.65
N GLY A 125 -4.97 5.37 -23.45
CA GLY A 125 -3.69 6.03 -23.70
C GLY A 125 -2.61 5.60 -22.71
N ASP A 126 -1.33 5.75 -23.08
CA ASP A 126 -0.18 5.32 -22.27
C ASP A 126 -0.17 5.96 -20.87
N ASN A 127 -0.80 7.12 -20.71
CA ASN A 127 -0.96 7.80 -19.40
C ASN A 127 -2.02 7.16 -18.47
N GLN A 128 -2.73 6.13 -18.96
CA GLN A 128 -3.65 5.31 -18.16
C GLN A 128 -3.15 3.87 -17.99
N GLN A 129 -1.91 3.60 -18.40
CA GLN A 129 -1.32 2.28 -18.40
C GLN A 129 -0.30 2.14 -17.26
N TRP A 130 -0.43 1.06 -16.51
CA TRP A 130 0.32 0.83 -15.28
C TRP A 130 0.87 -0.58 -15.23
N ARG A 131 2.07 -0.73 -14.69
CA ARG A 131 2.70 -2.03 -14.42
C ARG A 131 3.06 -2.14 -12.95
N PHE A 132 2.87 -3.33 -12.40
CA PHE A 132 3.24 -3.63 -11.03
C PHE A 132 4.58 -4.34 -11.02
N VAL A 133 5.56 -3.75 -10.39
CA VAL A 133 6.91 -4.30 -10.26
C VAL A 133 7.07 -4.83 -8.84
N PRO A 134 7.17 -6.15 -8.64
CA PRO A 134 7.35 -6.73 -7.31
C PRO A 134 8.64 -6.23 -6.66
N VAL A 135 8.58 -5.94 -5.36
CA VAL A 135 9.73 -5.61 -4.53
C VAL A 135 9.71 -6.43 -3.25
N GLU A 136 10.81 -6.40 -2.51
CA GLU A 136 10.97 -7.19 -1.31
C GLU A 136 9.86 -6.96 -0.28
N GLY A 137 9.45 -8.04 0.41
CA GLY A 137 8.44 -7.98 1.47
C GLY A 137 7.00 -8.03 0.99
N GLY A 138 6.73 -8.45 -0.25
CA GLY A 138 5.37 -8.57 -0.79
C GLY A 138 4.75 -7.23 -1.19
N PHE A 139 5.57 -6.20 -1.40
CA PHE A 139 5.15 -4.91 -1.92
C PHE A 139 5.37 -4.81 -3.43
N TYR A 140 4.81 -3.76 -4.02
CA TYR A 140 4.93 -3.45 -5.44
C TYR A 140 5.27 -1.98 -5.62
N GLU A 141 6.08 -1.67 -6.60
CA GLU A 141 6.14 -0.36 -7.21
C GLU A 141 5.13 -0.32 -8.36
N ILE A 142 4.44 0.80 -8.55
CA ILE A 142 3.44 0.98 -9.62
C ILE A 142 4.01 1.96 -10.63
N GLU A 143 4.37 1.45 -11.80
CA GLU A 143 5.02 2.21 -12.86
C GLU A 143 3.99 2.71 -13.88
N ALA A 144 4.01 4.02 -14.17
CA ALA A 144 3.28 4.64 -15.26
C ALA A 144 4.03 4.41 -16.57
N ILE A 145 3.46 3.65 -17.50
CA ILE A 145 4.11 3.24 -18.75
C ILE A 145 4.48 4.47 -19.60
N GLY A 146 3.58 5.42 -19.77
CA GLY A 146 3.83 6.61 -20.59
C GLY A 146 4.91 7.55 -20.07
N ALA A 147 5.26 7.46 -18.79
CA ALA A 147 6.25 8.33 -18.15
C ALA A 147 7.52 7.61 -17.70
N ASN A 148 7.51 6.29 -17.60
CA ASN A 148 8.58 5.48 -17.00
C ASN A 148 8.98 5.99 -15.61
N LYS A 149 7.96 6.27 -14.80
CA LYS A 149 8.08 6.78 -13.42
C LYS A 149 7.11 6.05 -12.50
N LEU A 150 7.38 6.14 -11.21
CA LEU A 150 6.60 5.46 -10.19
C LEU A 150 5.52 6.37 -9.61
N LEU A 151 4.37 5.77 -9.32
CA LEU A 151 3.34 6.36 -8.49
C LEU A 151 3.85 6.54 -7.06
N GLU A 152 3.71 7.73 -6.51
CA GLU A 152 4.08 8.02 -5.13
C GLU A 152 3.04 8.84 -4.40
N ILE A 153 3.13 8.80 -3.07
CA ILE A 153 2.56 9.84 -2.22
C ILE A 153 3.69 10.80 -1.88
N PRO A 154 3.63 12.06 -2.32
CA PRO A 154 4.65 13.04 -2.02
C PRO A 154 4.83 13.21 -0.50
N THR A 155 6.08 13.35 -0.06
CA THR A 155 6.44 13.55 1.34
C THR A 155 7.20 14.86 1.48
N GLY A 156 6.99 15.55 2.60
CA GLY A 156 7.68 16.81 2.86
C GLY A 156 6.73 17.96 3.18
N PRO A 157 7.24 19.11 3.61
CA PRO A 157 6.41 20.23 4.10
C PRO A 157 5.58 20.89 2.99
N ASP A 158 6.02 20.79 1.72
CA ASP A 158 5.34 21.38 0.57
C ASP A 158 4.58 20.33 -0.27
N ALA A 159 4.47 19.09 0.24
CA ALA A 159 3.79 18.02 -0.45
C ALA A 159 2.30 18.30 -0.58
N GLY A 160 1.77 18.25 -1.81
CA GLY A 160 0.33 18.28 -2.06
C GLY A 160 -0.35 17.00 -1.56
N PRO A 161 -1.68 17.00 -1.42
CA PRO A 161 -2.42 15.82 -0.95
C PRO A 161 -2.52 14.70 -2.00
N GLY A 162 -2.27 15.01 -3.27
CA GLY A 162 -2.47 14.09 -4.39
C GLY A 162 -1.26 13.19 -4.64
N ALA A 163 -1.56 11.99 -5.12
CA ALA A 163 -0.56 11.12 -5.69
C ALA A 163 0.07 11.76 -6.93
N SER A 164 1.35 11.51 -7.16
CA SER A 164 2.09 12.05 -8.29
C SER A 164 3.09 11.02 -8.82
N LEU A 165 3.77 11.38 -9.90
CA LEU A 165 4.86 10.57 -10.44
C LEU A 165 6.22 11.08 -9.99
N LEU A 166 7.12 10.16 -9.62
CA LEU A 166 8.51 10.48 -9.33
C LEU A 166 9.43 9.40 -9.90
N THR A 167 10.66 9.82 -10.24
CA THR A 167 11.75 8.88 -10.52
C THR A 167 11.91 7.92 -9.34
N ARG A 168 12.24 6.65 -9.62
CA ARG A 168 12.46 5.62 -8.59
C ARG A 168 13.48 6.08 -7.55
N THR A 169 13.07 6.06 -6.28
CA THR A 169 13.92 6.40 -5.12
C THR A 169 14.18 5.21 -4.21
N GLY A 170 13.37 4.13 -4.34
CA GLY A 170 13.38 2.99 -3.45
C GLY A 170 12.76 3.27 -2.06
N GLN A 171 12.12 4.43 -1.88
CA GLN A 171 11.52 4.82 -0.60
C GLN A 171 10.13 4.19 -0.43
N PRO A 172 9.71 3.94 0.83
CA PRO A 172 8.41 3.30 1.10
C PRO A 172 7.18 4.06 0.58
N ASN A 173 7.27 5.38 0.35
CA ASN A 173 6.18 6.17 -0.22
C ASN A 173 5.89 5.87 -1.70
N GLN A 174 6.77 5.12 -2.38
CA GLN A 174 6.60 4.60 -3.74
C GLN A 174 6.23 3.11 -3.75
N GLN A 175 6.03 2.50 -2.60
CA GLN A 175 5.78 1.07 -2.46
C GLN A 175 4.38 0.81 -1.90
N TRP A 176 3.72 -0.22 -2.41
CA TRP A 176 2.31 -0.46 -2.20
C TRP A 176 2.05 -1.92 -1.90
N SER A 177 1.22 -2.22 -0.92
CA SER A 177 0.63 -3.54 -0.75
C SER A 177 -0.71 -3.61 -1.48
N LEU A 178 -1.03 -4.78 -1.99
CA LEU A 178 -2.32 -5.06 -2.64
C LEU A 178 -3.14 -5.94 -1.70
N VAL A 179 -4.22 -5.38 -1.18
CA VAL A 179 -5.16 -6.12 -0.33
C VAL A 179 -6.32 -6.58 -1.19
N GLU A 180 -6.39 -7.89 -1.43
CA GLU A 180 -7.42 -8.48 -2.28
C GLU A 180 -8.81 -8.31 -1.67
N VAL A 181 -9.74 -7.87 -2.51
CA VAL A 181 -11.17 -7.78 -2.17
C VAL A 181 -11.96 -8.91 -2.85
N GLY A 182 -11.43 -9.44 -3.94
CA GLY A 182 -11.98 -10.51 -4.75
C GLY A 182 -12.29 -10.08 -6.19
N ALA A 183 -12.44 -11.06 -7.08
CA ALA A 183 -12.80 -10.83 -8.50
C ALA A 183 -11.90 -9.79 -9.22
N GLY A 184 -10.58 -9.86 -9.03
CA GLY A 184 -9.65 -8.92 -9.68
C GLY A 184 -9.70 -7.49 -9.11
N VAL A 185 -10.26 -7.32 -7.92
CA VAL A 185 -10.36 -6.04 -7.21
C VAL A 185 -9.43 -6.03 -6.02
N VAL A 186 -8.67 -4.96 -5.87
CA VAL A 186 -7.73 -4.74 -4.76
C VAL A 186 -7.95 -3.39 -4.10
N ARG A 187 -7.50 -3.25 -2.86
CA ARG A 187 -7.16 -1.96 -2.26
C ARG A 187 -5.65 -1.80 -2.35
N ILE A 188 -5.21 -0.62 -2.74
CA ILE A 188 -3.80 -0.28 -2.94
C ILE A 188 -3.38 0.56 -1.74
N VAL A 189 -2.54 -0.01 -0.86
CA VAL A 189 -2.18 0.60 0.43
C VAL A 189 -0.73 1.00 0.44
N ASN A 190 -0.45 2.27 0.75
CA ASN A 190 0.90 2.82 0.76
C ASN A 190 1.74 2.26 1.92
N ARG A 191 2.96 1.79 1.62
CA ARG A 191 3.87 1.20 2.63
C ARG A 191 4.30 2.18 3.72
N ALA A 192 4.49 3.46 3.37
CA ALA A 192 4.97 4.48 4.31
C ALA A 192 3.89 4.93 5.29
N THR A 193 2.63 5.00 4.85
CA THR A 193 1.54 5.62 5.62
C THR A 193 0.50 4.62 6.11
N GLY A 194 0.42 3.43 5.51
CA GLY A 194 -0.65 2.46 5.78
C GLY A 194 -2.03 2.91 5.29
N GLN A 195 -2.11 3.98 4.49
CA GLN A 195 -3.36 4.51 3.97
C GLN A 195 -3.69 3.94 2.58
N ALA A 196 -4.98 3.81 2.29
CA ALA A 196 -5.47 3.32 1.01
C ALA A 196 -5.58 4.45 -0.02
N LEU A 197 -5.22 4.13 -1.26
CA LEU A 197 -5.36 5.01 -2.41
C LEU A 197 -6.84 5.15 -2.79
N GLU A 198 -7.29 6.40 -3.05
CA GLU A 198 -8.69 6.69 -3.37
C GLU A 198 -8.84 7.84 -4.36
N GLY A 199 -10.01 7.95 -4.99
CA GLY A 199 -10.47 9.24 -5.53
C GLY A 199 -10.80 10.16 -4.37
N GLN A 200 -10.23 11.37 -4.36
CA GLN A 200 -10.29 12.31 -3.24
C GLN A 200 -11.71 12.50 -2.69
N GLY A 201 -11.90 12.16 -1.41
CA GLY A 201 -13.19 12.29 -0.74
C GLY A 201 -14.31 11.45 -1.34
N GLY A 202 -13.99 10.43 -2.13
CA GLY A 202 -14.97 9.59 -2.82
C GLY A 202 -15.62 10.24 -4.04
N ALA A 203 -15.13 11.38 -4.52
CA ALA A 203 -15.67 12.02 -5.73
C ALA A 203 -15.40 11.15 -6.98
N PRO A 204 -16.42 10.91 -7.84
CA PRO A 204 -16.27 10.05 -9.00
C PRO A 204 -15.94 10.80 -10.29
N ASP A 205 -15.77 12.12 -10.27
CA ASP A 205 -15.74 12.96 -11.48
C ASP A 205 -14.37 12.98 -12.17
N ASN A 206 -14.36 13.32 -13.45
CA ASN A 206 -13.12 13.57 -14.19
C ASN A 206 -12.32 14.70 -13.54
N GLY A 207 -11.01 14.51 -13.38
CA GLY A 207 -10.13 15.46 -12.72
C GLY A 207 -10.08 15.34 -11.20
N THR A 208 -10.87 14.43 -10.58
CA THR A 208 -10.74 14.13 -9.15
C THR A 208 -9.33 13.61 -8.86
N LEU A 209 -8.61 14.26 -7.97
CA LEU A 209 -7.27 13.82 -7.59
C LEU A 209 -7.29 12.40 -7.01
N VAL A 210 -6.29 11.62 -7.34
CA VAL A 210 -6.01 10.38 -6.61
C VAL A 210 -5.20 10.76 -5.38
N THR A 211 -5.73 10.41 -4.20
CA THR A 211 -5.13 10.70 -2.89
C THR A 211 -5.05 9.44 -2.04
N GLN A 212 -4.74 9.59 -0.78
CA GLN A 212 -4.82 8.51 0.20
C GLN A 212 -5.66 8.93 1.41
N ALA A 213 -6.32 7.96 2.03
CA ALA A 213 -7.05 8.12 3.28
C ALA A 213 -6.96 6.86 4.14
N ALA A 214 -7.45 6.93 5.38
CA ALA A 214 -7.53 5.76 6.24
C ALA A 214 -8.26 4.61 5.51
N ASP A 215 -7.71 3.41 5.56
CA ASP A 215 -8.26 2.24 4.88
C ASP A 215 -9.60 1.82 5.52
N GLY A 216 -10.70 2.26 4.93
CA GLY A 216 -12.06 1.97 5.34
C GLY A 216 -12.76 0.89 4.51
N GLY A 217 -12.10 0.36 3.49
CA GLY A 217 -12.67 -0.64 2.57
C GLY A 217 -13.80 -0.11 1.68
N HIS A 218 -13.93 1.20 1.54
CA HIS A 218 -14.99 1.83 0.74
C HIS A 218 -14.79 1.61 -0.76
N ALA A 219 -15.87 1.64 -1.55
CA ALA A 219 -15.81 1.43 -2.99
C ALA A 219 -14.86 2.40 -3.74
N HIS A 220 -14.74 3.64 -3.26
CA HIS A 220 -13.81 4.63 -3.81
C HIS A 220 -12.33 4.35 -3.48
N GLN A 221 -12.06 3.39 -2.57
CA GLN A 221 -10.72 2.88 -2.22
C GLN A 221 -10.41 1.55 -2.91
N GLN A 222 -11.33 1.06 -3.75
CA GLN A 222 -11.19 -0.21 -4.44
C GLN A 222 -10.88 0.01 -5.91
N TRP A 223 -9.97 -0.82 -6.43
CA TRP A 223 -9.45 -0.71 -7.79
C TRP A 223 -9.55 -2.04 -8.49
N ARG A 224 -10.19 -2.05 -9.65
CA ARG A 224 -10.22 -3.22 -10.52
C ARG A 224 -9.01 -3.18 -11.43
N LEU A 225 -8.26 -4.27 -11.45
CA LEU A 225 -7.13 -4.47 -12.33
C LEU A 225 -7.64 -5.00 -13.68
N LEU A 226 -7.60 -4.15 -14.71
CA LEU A 226 -8.04 -4.50 -16.06
C LEU A 226 -6.81 -4.76 -16.93
N PRO A 227 -6.47 -6.03 -17.27
CA PRO A 227 -5.32 -6.32 -18.10
C PRO A 227 -5.53 -5.75 -19.50
N LEU A 228 -4.46 -5.20 -20.08
CA LEU A 228 -4.36 -4.86 -21.49
C LEU A 228 -3.71 -6.05 -22.19
N GLY A 229 -4.50 -6.75 -23.02
CA GLY A 229 -4.09 -7.89 -23.84
C GLY A 229 -3.61 -7.48 -25.22
#